data_2b50350150fc323a1639737418820072
#
_entry.id   2b50350150fc323a1639737418820072
#
_cell.length_a   1.000
_cell.length_b   1.000
_cell.length_c   1.000
_cell.angle_alpha   90.00
_cell.angle_beta   90.00
_cell.angle_gamma   90.00
#
_symmetry.space_group_name_H-M   'P 1'
#
loop_
_entity.id
_entity.type
_entity.pdbx_description
1 polymer ?
#
loop_
_entity_poly.entity_id
_entity_poly.type
_entity_poly.pdbx_seq_one_letter_code
_entity_poly.pdbx_strand_id
1 'polypeptide(L)'
;MTKISTAAVLCVLWCSAALAQGATQWATVPTNSPDQDAAPNVAKIDALQDAVADAWQRMPLTQRRAVFVSAPPESYGVYEERNSNTFKAGEKLITYVEPIGYSWTKNADGTYNYGVSVDFLVKRSDGKILGGQEKLLKFAKKSRVRNQELMLVLTLSLGAMEPGDYLVQYKLHDNQSSKESKFTQKFTIEQ
;
A
#
# COMPACT_ATOMS: atom_id res chain seq x y z
N MET A 1 21.23 55.04 58.83
CA MET A 1 20.05 55.86 59.22
C MET A 1 18.82 55.02 58.94
N THR A 2 18.30 54.45 60.01
CA THR A 2 16.98 54.72 60.62
C THR A 2 15.84 54.09 59.81
N LYS A 3 15.00 53.29 60.26
CA LYS A 3 14.43 52.75 61.52
C LYS A 3 13.27 51.80 61.03
N ILE A 4 13.17 50.57 61.52
CA ILE A 4 12.29 50.09 62.60
C ILE A 4 10.79 50.39 62.34
N SER A 5 9.91 49.30 62.28
CA SER A 5 8.80 49.01 63.17
C SER A 5 7.94 47.88 62.59
N THR A 6 7.85 46.76 63.16
CA THR A 6 7.15 46.16 64.33
C THR A 6 5.62 46.14 64.19
N ALA A 7 5.10 44.92 64.40
CA ALA A 7 3.82 44.48 64.97
C ALA A 7 2.61 44.53 64.01
N ALA A 8 1.69 43.62 64.05
CA ALA A 8 1.12 42.87 65.15
C ALA A 8 0.36 41.61 64.68
N VAL A 9 0.36 40.64 65.51
CA VAL A 9 -0.43 39.42 65.58
C VAL A 9 -1.93 39.77 65.66
N LEU A 10 -2.73 39.05 64.89
CA LEU A 10 -4.13 38.72 65.34
C LEU A 10 -4.51 37.33 64.83
N CYS A 11 -4.59 36.40 65.79
CA CYS A 11 -5.32 35.15 65.68
C CYS A 11 -6.78 35.42 65.54
N VAL A 12 -7.44 34.86 64.55
CA VAL A 12 -8.86 34.54 64.64
C VAL A 12 -9.05 33.13 64.15
N LEU A 13 -9.21 32.24 65.11
CA LEU A 13 -9.88 30.98 64.92
C LEU A 13 -11.34 31.24 64.51
N TRP A 14 -11.79 30.61 63.45
CA TRP A 14 -13.18 30.07 63.48
C TRP A 14 -13.47 29.18 62.27
N CYS A 15 -13.92 28.01 62.67
CA CYS A 15 -14.94 27.12 62.08
C CYS A 15 -14.68 26.48 60.71
N SER A 16 -14.38 25.25 60.84
CA SER A 16 -14.87 24.08 60.14
C SER A 16 -16.07 24.29 59.20
N ALA A 17 -15.84 24.26 57.92
CA ALA A 17 -16.83 23.77 56.96
C ALA A 17 -16.14 22.68 56.16
N ALA A 18 -16.43 21.45 56.50
CA ALA A 18 -16.11 20.29 55.69
C ALA A 18 -16.94 20.37 54.39
N LEU A 19 -16.37 20.99 53.37
CA LEU A 19 -16.80 20.75 52.00
C LEU A 19 -16.20 19.42 51.58
N ALA A 20 -17.03 18.40 51.60
CA ALA A 20 -16.73 17.16 50.90
C ALA A 20 -16.50 17.49 49.42
N GLN A 21 -15.23 17.70 49.06
CA GLN A 21 -14.81 17.63 47.70
C GLN A 21 -14.91 16.15 47.29
N GLY A 22 -15.98 15.86 46.60
CA GLY A 22 -16.04 14.63 45.81
C GLY A 22 -14.88 14.63 44.85
N ALA A 23 -13.75 14.07 45.28
CA ALA A 23 -12.72 13.61 44.37
C ALA A 23 -13.44 12.58 43.49
N THR A 24 -13.77 12.97 42.26
CA THR A 24 -13.99 12.05 41.20
C THR A 24 -12.71 11.23 41.11
N GLN A 25 -12.69 10.12 41.82
CA GLN A 25 -11.72 9.07 41.54
C GLN A 25 -11.99 8.69 40.09
N TRP A 26 -11.15 9.22 39.22
CA TRP A 26 -10.95 8.59 37.93
C TRP A 26 -10.58 7.15 38.29
N ALA A 27 -11.48 6.24 37.96
CA ALA A 27 -11.23 4.84 38.13
C ALA A 27 -9.87 4.58 37.55
N THR A 28 -8.89 4.30 38.37
CA THR A 28 -7.62 3.76 37.95
C THR A 28 -8.01 2.48 37.21
N VAL A 29 -8.00 2.54 35.89
CA VAL A 29 -8.05 1.34 35.06
C VAL A 29 -6.99 0.41 35.66
N PRO A 30 -7.39 -0.79 36.14
CA PRO A 30 -6.43 -1.69 36.74
C PRO A 30 -5.31 -1.91 35.71
N THR A 31 -4.12 -1.48 36.05
CA THR A 31 -2.90 -1.65 35.22
C THR A 31 -2.43 -3.11 35.20
N ASN A 32 -3.23 -4.02 35.69
CA ASN A 32 -3.04 -5.46 35.47
C ASN A 32 -3.81 -5.90 34.23
N SER A 33 -3.37 -5.43 33.06
CA SER A 33 -3.62 -6.19 31.85
C SER A 33 -2.77 -7.46 31.97
N PRO A 34 -3.38 -8.66 31.95
CA PRO A 34 -2.66 -9.92 32.15
C PRO A 34 -1.65 -10.26 31.06
N ASP A 35 -1.29 -9.30 30.21
CA ASP A 35 -0.46 -9.54 29.04
C ASP A 35 0.43 -8.36 28.64
N GLN A 36 0.98 -7.62 29.60
CA GLN A 36 1.97 -6.59 29.25
C GLN A 36 3.21 -7.18 28.57
N ASP A 37 3.52 -8.46 28.80
CA ASP A 37 4.57 -9.20 28.10
C ASP A 37 4.14 -9.70 26.70
N ALA A 38 2.86 -9.73 26.41
CA ALA A 38 2.28 -10.20 25.16
C ALA A 38 1.80 -9.07 24.24
N ALA A 39 1.72 -7.83 24.71
CA ALA A 39 1.34 -6.70 23.86
C ALA A 39 2.37 -6.54 22.73
N PRO A 40 1.95 -6.49 21.45
CA PRO A 40 2.87 -6.26 20.36
C PRO A 40 3.54 -4.90 20.56
N ASN A 41 4.86 -4.91 20.69
CA ASN A 41 5.68 -3.70 20.71
C ASN A 41 6.31 -3.46 19.33
N VAL A 42 6.90 -2.30 19.11
CA VAL A 42 7.53 -1.94 17.83
C VAL A 42 8.53 -3.01 17.38
N ALA A 43 9.39 -3.49 18.28
CA ALA A 43 10.39 -4.50 17.94
C ALA A 43 9.77 -5.82 17.47
N LYS A 44 8.64 -6.22 18.04
CA LYS A 44 7.91 -7.43 17.61
C LYS A 44 7.27 -7.22 16.22
N ILE A 45 6.73 -6.03 15.96
CA ILE A 45 6.19 -5.69 14.64
C ILE A 45 7.32 -5.68 13.60
N ASP A 46 8.47 -5.07 13.92
CA ASP A 46 9.63 -5.03 13.02
C ASP A 46 10.12 -6.45 12.68
N ALA A 47 10.22 -7.33 13.68
CA ALA A 47 10.63 -8.71 13.48
C ALA A 47 9.64 -9.49 12.57
N LEU A 48 8.33 -9.25 12.71
CA LEU A 48 7.33 -9.84 11.83
C LEU A 48 7.42 -9.29 10.40
N GLN A 49 7.65 -7.99 10.24
CA GLN A 49 7.87 -7.38 8.94
C GLN A 49 9.14 -7.93 8.26
N ASP A 50 10.20 -8.16 9.02
CA ASP A 50 11.41 -8.80 8.52
C ASP A 50 11.13 -10.23 8.04
N ALA A 51 10.40 -11.02 8.81
CA ALA A 51 10.02 -12.38 8.41
C ALA A 51 9.13 -12.38 7.14
N VAL A 52 8.19 -11.43 7.03
CA VAL A 52 7.38 -11.26 5.82
C VAL A 52 8.26 -10.87 4.62
N ALA A 53 9.20 -9.95 4.81
CA ALA A 53 10.10 -9.54 3.73
C ALA A 53 11.02 -10.67 3.26
N ASP A 54 11.49 -11.52 4.16
CA ASP A 54 12.27 -12.71 3.82
C ASP A 54 11.45 -13.73 3.02
N ALA A 55 10.21 -13.98 3.44
CA ALA A 55 9.27 -14.80 2.67
C ALA A 55 9.02 -14.23 1.28
N TRP A 56 8.78 -12.92 1.20
CA TRP A 56 8.56 -12.18 -0.04
C TRP A 56 9.72 -12.31 -1.03
N GLN A 57 10.96 -12.19 -0.56
CA GLN A 57 12.13 -12.29 -1.43
C GLN A 57 12.33 -13.69 -2.03
N ARG A 58 11.89 -14.74 -1.33
CA ARG A 58 11.93 -16.11 -1.81
C ARG A 58 10.80 -16.44 -2.80
N MET A 59 9.74 -15.62 -2.84
CA MET A 59 8.64 -15.83 -3.79
C MET A 59 9.08 -15.53 -5.24
N PRO A 60 8.52 -16.21 -6.23
CA PRO A 60 8.58 -15.74 -7.60
C PRO A 60 7.85 -14.40 -7.73
N LEU A 61 8.24 -13.58 -8.69
CA LEU A 61 7.42 -12.43 -9.08
C LEU A 61 6.06 -12.96 -9.59
N THR A 62 4.96 -12.45 -9.04
CA THR A 62 3.61 -12.80 -9.47
C THR A 62 2.65 -11.61 -9.26
N GLN A 63 1.37 -11.79 -9.51
CA GLN A 63 0.34 -10.79 -9.28
C GLN A 63 -0.64 -11.27 -8.22
N ARG A 64 -0.85 -10.49 -7.15
CA ARG A 64 -1.93 -10.70 -6.19
C ARG A 64 -3.28 -10.37 -6.81
N ARG A 65 -3.30 -9.31 -7.63
CA ARG A 65 -4.45 -8.84 -8.40
C ARG A 65 -4.01 -8.44 -9.80
N ALA A 66 -4.87 -8.71 -10.77
CA ALA A 66 -4.77 -8.21 -12.14
C ALA A 66 -6.19 -8.16 -12.70
N VAL A 67 -6.82 -6.99 -12.65
CA VAL A 67 -8.24 -6.80 -12.98
C VAL A 67 -8.44 -5.58 -13.88
N PHE A 68 -9.47 -5.60 -14.72
CA PHE A 68 -9.91 -4.42 -15.42
C PHE A 68 -10.66 -3.49 -14.46
N VAL A 69 -10.41 -2.20 -14.59
CA VAL A 69 -11.04 -1.15 -13.77
C VAL A 69 -11.78 -0.15 -14.63
N SER A 70 -12.88 0.42 -14.10
CA SER A 70 -13.73 1.37 -14.80
C SER A 70 -13.09 2.75 -14.92
N ALA A 71 -12.23 3.11 -13.97
CA ALA A 71 -11.50 4.38 -13.91
C ALA A 71 -10.07 4.15 -13.39
N PRO A 72 -9.14 5.11 -13.60
CA PRO A 72 -7.83 5.04 -12.96
C PRO A 72 -7.95 4.90 -11.44
N PRO A 73 -7.26 3.92 -10.81
CA PRO A 73 -7.32 3.73 -9.37
C PRO A 73 -6.71 4.92 -8.62
N GLU A 74 -7.27 5.23 -7.46
CA GLU A 74 -6.79 6.34 -6.62
C GLU A 74 -5.50 5.98 -5.89
N SER A 75 -5.41 4.75 -5.35
CA SER A 75 -4.24 4.25 -4.62
C SER A 75 -4.23 2.72 -4.58
N TYR A 76 -3.21 2.15 -3.92
CA TYR A 76 -3.13 0.71 -3.68
C TYR A 76 -4.38 0.21 -2.95
N GLY A 77 -5.05 -0.80 -3.53
CA GLY A 77 -6.27 -1.37 -2.99
C GLY A 77 -7.54 -0.51 -3.15
N VAL A 78 -7.44 0.71 -3.73
CA VAL A 78 -8.58 1.63 -3.90
C VAL A 78 -8.88 1.80 -5.38
N TYR A 79 -9.75 0.95 -5.89
CA TYR A 79 -10.14 0.90 -7.30
C TYR A 79 -11.56 0.39 -7.45
N GLU A 80 -12.18 0.69 -8.58
CA GLU A 80 -13.48 0.17 -8.99
C GLU A 80 -13.28 -0.89 -10.08
N GLU A 81 -13.52 -2.16 -9.72
CA GLU A 81 -13.41 -3.26 -10.67
C GLU A 81 -14.51 -3.18 -11.72
N ARG A 82 -14.15 -3.41 -12.98
CA ARG A 82 -15.10 -3.43 -14.07
C ARG A 82 -15.94 -4.70 -14.02
N ASN A 83 -17.27 -4.57 -14.16
CA ASN A 83 -18.21 -5.69 -14.08
C ASN A 83 -18.18 -6.59 -15.33
N SER A 84 -17.53 -6.16 -16.41
CA SER A 84 -17.39 -6.94 -17.65
C SER A 84 -16.03 -6.74 -18.30
N ASN A 85 -15.64 -7.70 -19.12
CA ASN A 85 -14.46 -7.60 -19.98
C ASN A 85 -14.81 -7.17 -21.42
N THR A 86 -15.99 -6.59 -21.62
CA THR A 86 -16.45 -6.05 -22.91
C THR A 86 -16.19 -4.56 -22.97
N PHE A 87 -15.61 -4.11 -24.07
CA PHE A 87 -15.21 -2.73 -24.33
C PHE A 87 -15.78 -2.26 -25.66
N LYS A 88 -16.06 -0.97 -25.77
CA LYS A 88 -16.42 -0.34 -27.06
C LYS A 88 -15.18 -0.08 -27.89
N ALA A 89 -15.33 -0.04 -29.20
CA ALA A 89 -14.25 0.35 -30.09
C ALA A 89 -13.72 1.75 -29.70
N GLY A 90 -12.39 1.88 -29.52
CA GLY A 90 -11.73 3.12 -29.08
C GLY A 90 -11.75 3.37 -27.57
N GLU A 91 -12.45 2.57 -26.79
CA GLU A 91 -12.41 2.66 -25.32
C GLU A 91 -11.01 2.35 -24.79
N LYS A 92 -10.63 2.95 -23.67
CA LYS A 92 -9.39 2.64 -22.98
C LYS A 92 -9.55 1.37 -22.15
N LEU A 93 -8.67 0.42 -22.33
CA LEU A 93 -8.52 -0.74 -21.47
C LEU A 93 -7.57 -0.36 -20.35
N ILE A 94 -8.08 -0.33 -19.11
CA ILE A 94 -7.30 0.00 -17.93
C ILE A 94 -7.20 -1.25 -17.06
N THR A 95 -5.97 -1.73 -16.85
CA THR A 95 -5.68 -2.86 -15.97
C THR A 95 -5.00 -2.38 -14.70
N TYR A 96 -5.59 -2.69 -13.56
CA TYR A 96 -4.97 -2.55 -12.23
C TYR A 96 -4.21 -3.82 -11.90
N VAL A 97 -2.96 -3.68 -11.44
CA VAL A 97 -2.10 -4.82 -11.10
C VAL A 97 -1.41 -4.58 -9.76
N GLU A 98 -1.42 -5.58 -8.89
CA GLU A 98 -0.63 -5.64 -7.66
C GLU A 98 0.48 -6.68 -7.79
N PRO A 99 1.68 -6.32 -8.24
CA PRO A 99 2.80 -7.25 -8.28
C PRO A 99 3.28 -7.57 -6.86
N ILE A 100 3.61 -8.83 -6.61
CA ILE A 100 4.20 -9.31 -5.36
C ILE A 100 5.43 -10.18 -5.65
N GLY A 101 6.33 -10.30 -4.67
CA GLY A 101 7.54 -11.11 -4.83
C GLY A 101 8.67 -10.41 -5.59
N TYR A 102 8.54 -9.12 -5.92
CA TYR A 102 9.63 -8.32 -6.46
C TYR A 102 10.72 -8.10 -5.41
N SER A 103 11.92 -7.76 -5.86
CA SER A 103 13.10 -7.64 -5.02
C SER A 103 13.38 -6.20 -4.59
N TRP A 104 14.06 -6.06 -3.45
CA TRP A 104 14.63 -4.79 -2.99
C TRP A 104 16.15 -4.88 -2.98
N THR A 105 16.83 -3.85 -3.49
CA THR A 105 18.27 -3.69 -3.35
C THR A 105 18.55 -2.62 -2.30
N LYS A 106 19.23 -3.00 -1.21
CA LYS A 106 19.62 -2.07 -0.15
C LYS A 106 20.80 -1.22 -0.60
N ASN A 107 20.70 0.09 -0.47
CA ASN A 107 21.74 1.06 -0.77
C ASN A 107 22.63 1.32 0.46
N ALA A 108 23.80 1.92 0.24
CA ALA A 108 24.73 2.29 1.32
C ALA A 108 24.14 3.31 2.31
N ASP A 109 23.20 4.14 1.87
CA ASP A 109 22.47 5.12 2.70
C ASP A 109 21.29 4.50 3.48
N GLY A 110 21.16 3.19 3.49
CA GLY A 110 20.11 2.45 4.19
C GLY A 110 18.75 2.43 3.48
N THR A 111 18.62 3.03 2.32
CA THR A 111 17.40 2.99 1.52
C THR A 111 17.34 1.73 0.65
N TYR A 112 16.17 1.48 0.06
CA TYR A 112 15.91 0.33 -0.81
C TYR A 112 15.42 0.80 -2.18
N ASN A 113 16.06 0.31 -3.25
CA ASN A 113 15.53 0.44 -4.60
C ASN A 113 14.62 -0.73 -4.91
N TYR A 114 13.53 -0.46 -5.60
CA TYR A 114 12.62 -1.48 -6.12
C TYR A 114 11.89 -0.97 -7.37
N GLY A 115 11.32 -1.87 -8.13
CA GLY A 115 10.58 -1.48 -9.32
C GLY A 115 10.30 -2.63 -10.26
N VAL A 116 9.41 -2.37 -11.20
CA VAL A 116 8.94 -3.34 -12.20
C VAL A 116 8.84 -2.64 -13.55
N SER A 117 9.28 -3.33 -14.60
CA SER A 117 9.03 -2.94 -16.00
C SER A 117 7.98 -3.88 -16.60
N VAL A 118 7.18 -3.39 -17.54
CA VAL A 118 6.07 -4.15 -18.11
C VAL A 118 6.13 -4.09 -19.63
N ASP A 119 6.09 -5.25 -20.27
CA ASP A 119 5.83 -5.40 -21.70
C ASP A 119 4.38 -5.84 -21.91
N PHE A 120 3.81 -5.58 -23.06
CA PHE A 120 2.50 -6.13 -23.42
C PHE A 120 2.47 -6.64 -24.87
N LEU A 121 1.53 -7.54 -25.12
CA LEU A 121 1.23 -8.10 -26.43
C LEU A 121 -0.27 -8.31 -26.57
N VAL A 122 -0.86 -7.79 -27.64
CA VAL A 122 -2.28 -7.99 -27.96
C VAL A 122 -2.38 -9.03 -29.07
N LYS A 123 -3.27 -10.00 -28.89
CA LYS A 123 -3.57 -11.07 -29.84
C LYS A 123 -5.07 -11.15 -30.08
N ARG A 124 -5.46 -11.57 -31.26
CA ARG A 124 -6.81 -12.06 -31.54
C ARG A 124 -6.97 -13.46 -30.93
N SER A 125 -8.20 -13.91 -30.72
CA SER A 125 -8.50 -15.24 -30.18
C SER A 125 -7.93 -16.40 -31.01
N ASP A 126 -7.73 -16.20 -32.31
CA ASP A 126 -7.09 -17.16 -33.23
C ASP A 126 -5.54 -17.23 -33.07
N GLY A 127 -4.97 -16.43 -32.17
CA GLY A 127 -3.54 -16.37 -31.90
C GLY A 127 -2.77 -15.35 -32.74
N LYS A 128 -3.40 -14.67 -33.72
CA LYS A 128 -2.77 -13.64 -34.53
C LYS A 128 -2.35 -12.47 -33.66
N ILE A 129 -1.05 -12.13 -33.69
CA ILE A 129 -0.49 -10.96 -33.00
C ILE A 129 -0.94 -9.71 -33.76
N LEU A 130 -1.51 -8.76 -33.03
CA LEU A 130 -1.96 -7.48 -33.54
C LEU A 130 -0.99 -6.33 -33.24
N GLY A 131 -0.29 -6.42 -32.13
CA GLY A 131 0.67 -5.43 -31.70
C GLY A 131 1.19 -5.72 -30.30
N GLY A 132 2.19 -4.95 -29.90
CA GLY A 132 2.79 -5.04 -28.59
C GLY A 132 3.87 -3.99 -28.42
N GLN A 133 4.32 -3.83 -27.21
CA GLN A 133 5.40 -2.92 -26.87
C GLN A 133 6.19 -3.46 -25.70
N GLU A 134 7.50 -3.46 -25.82
CA GLU A 134 8.40 -3.64 -24.69
C GLU A 134 8.48 -2.34 -23.88
N LYS A 135 8.60 -2.50 -22.57
CA LYS A 135 8.73 -1.36 -21.63
C LYS A 135 7.59 -0.33 -21.75
N LEU A 136 6.35 -0.82 -21.95
CA LEU A 136 5.15 0.02 -21.88
C LEU A 136 5.16 0.90 -20.61
N LEU A 137 5.59 0.31 -19.49
CA LEU A 137 5.75 0.97 -18.21
C LEU A 137 7.12 0.62 -17.62
N LYS A 138 7.78 1.62 -17.04
CA LYS A 138 8.95 1.45 -16.19
C LYS A 138 8.68 2.17 -14.87
N PHE A 139 8.39 1.39 -13.85
CA PHE A 139 8.25 1.89 -12.48
C PHE A 139 9.52 1.63 -11.70
N ALA A 140 10.11 2.66 -11.10
CA ALA A 140 11.27 2.54 -10.22
C ALA A 140 11.14 3.55 -9.08
N LYS A 141 11.39 3.11 -7.86
CA LYS A 141 11.32 3.94 -6.64
C LYS A 141 12.46 3.62 -5.70
N LYS A 142 12.75 4.59 -4.84
CA LYS A 142 13.66 4.50 -3.71
C LYS A 142 12.86 4.81 -2.44
N SER A 143 12.97 3.97 -1.41
CA SER A 143 12.22 4.08 -0.16
C SER A 143 13.13 3.81 1.05
N ARG A 144 12.76 4.34 2.22
CA ARG A 144 13.43 4.00 3.48
C ARG A 144 13.01 2.66 4.06
N VAL A 145 11.91 2.11 3.56
CA VAL A 145 11.36 0.82 3.98
C VAL A 145 11.25 -0.13 2.78
N ARG A 146 11.17 -1.44 3.05
CA ARG A 146 10.85 -2.46 2.05
C ARG A 146 9.36 -2.37 1.75
N ASN A 147 8.99 -1.46 0.84
CA ASN A 147 7.60 -1.24 0.48
C ASN A 147 7.02 -2.50 -0.17
N GLN A 148 5.82 -2.91 0.24
CA GLN A 148 5.07 -4.07 -0.27
C GLN A 148 3.78 -3.65 -1.00
N GLU A 149 3.45 -2.38 -0.96
CA GLU A 149 2.25 -1.81 -1.58
C GLU A 149 2.62 -1.15 -2.90
N LEU A 150 2.82 -1.98 -3.92
CA LEU A 150 3.05 -1.52 -5.29
C LEU A 150 1.82 -1.81 -6.12
N MET A 151 1.29 -0.78 -6.79
CA MET A 151 0.31 -0.93 -7.85
C MET A 151 0.85 -0.43 -9.18
N LEU A 152 0.42 -1.03 -10.26
CA LEU A 152 0.64 -0.58 -11.62
C LEU A 152 -0.72 -0.30 -12.28
N VAL A 153 -0.77 0.76 -13.07
CA VAL A 153 -1.93 1.11 -13.90
C VAL A 153 -1.48 1.00 -15.35
N LEU A 154 -1.96 -0.02 -16.03
CA LEU A 154 -1.62 -0.31 -17.41
C LEU A 154 -2.77 0.14 -18.29
N THR A 155 -2.57 1.21 -19.05
CA THR A 155 -3.61 1.76 -19.93
C THR A 155 -3.24 1.51 -21.38
N LEU A 156 -4.12 0.83 -22.11
CA LEU A 156 -4.01 0.62 -23.54
C LEU A 156 -5.15 1.33 -24.27
N SER A 157 -4.80 2.04 -25.34
CA SER A 157 -5.77 2.57 -26.29
C SER A 157 -5.95 1.54 -27.39
N LEU A 158 -7.15 0.98 -27.49
CA LEU A 158 -7.42 -0.13 -28.40
C LEU A 158 -7.61 0.32 -29.87
N GLY A 159 -7.55 1.64 -30.11
CA GLY A 159 -7.71 2.21 -31.46
C GLY A 159 -9.03 1.79 -32.12
N ALA A 160 -9.00 1.66 -33.44
CA ALA A 160 -10.13 1.14 -34.22
C ALA A 160 -10.01 -0.40 -34.38
N MET A 161 -10.09 -1.12 -33.23
CA MET A 161 -10.15 -2.58 -33.29
C MET A 161 -11.52 -3.03 -33.78
N GLU A 162 -11.56 -4.06 -34.62
CA GLU A 162 -12.79 -4.66 -35.09
C GLU A 162 -13.52 -5.38 -33.93
N PRO A 163 -14.84 -5.50 -33.96
CA PRO A 163 -15.57 -6.34 -33.00
C PRO A 163 -15.04 -7.77 -33.00
N GLY A 164 -14.91 -8.36 -31.79
CA GLY A 164 -14.39 -9.71 -31.63
C GLY A 164 -13.66 -9.93 -30.31
N ASP A 165 -13.13 -11.16 -30.15
CA ASP A 165 -12.48 -11.60 -28.94
C ASP A 165 -10.95 -11.49 -29.04
N TYR A 166 -10.34 -10.99 -27.97
CA TYR A 166 -8.93 -10.65 -27.89
C TYR A 166 -8.32 -11.11 -26.59
N LEU A 167 -6.98 -11.15 -26.59
CA LEU A 167 -6.14 -11.43 -25.44
C LEU A 167 -5.11 -10.30 -25.30
N VAL A 168 -4.97 -9.73 -24.12
CA VAL A 168 -3.80 -8.96 -23.77
C VAL A 168 -2.91 -9.77 -22.81
N GLN A 169 -1.68 -9.97 -23.21
CA GLN A 169 -0.66 -10.62 -22.40
C GLN A 169 0.31 -9.56 -21.89
N TYR A 170 0.52 -9.54 -20.58
CA TYR A 170 1.53 -8.71 -19.93
C TYR A 170 2.68 -9.57 -19.45
N LYS A 171 3.89 -9.02 -19.56
CA LYS A 171 5.10 -9.59 -18.97
C LYS A 171 5.72 -8.57 -18.04
N LEU A 172 5.87 -8.94 -16.78
CA LEU A 172 6.49 -8.13 -15.75
C LEU A 172 7.93 -8.57 -15.57
N HIS A 173 8.83 -7.62 -15.45
CA HIS A 173 10.24 -7.82 -15.14
C HIS A 173 10.58 -7.10 -13.84
N ASP A 174 11.19 -7.80 -12.90
CA ASP A 174 11.75 -7.19 -11.69
C ASP A 174 13.01 -6.40 -12.04
N ASN A 175 13.02 -5.11 -11.71
CA ASN A 175 14.17 -4.24 -12.02
C ASN A 175 15.38 -4.48 -11.10
N GLN A 176 15.23 -5.28 -10.03
CA GLN A 176 16.28 -5.57 -9.05
C GLN A 176 16.77 -7.03 -9.09
N SER A 177 16.16 -7.86 -9.92
CA SER A 177 16.53 -9.26 -10.08
C SER A 177 16.16 -9.78 -11.48
N SER A 178 16.45 -11.04 -11.75
CA SER A 178 16.02 -11.72 -12.99
C SER A 178 14.61 -12.30 -12.95
N LYS A 179 13.82 -11.99 -11.91
CA LYS A 179 12.47 -12.54 -11.79
C LYS A 179 11.56 -11.93 -12.85
N GLU A 180 10.75 -12.78 -13.44
CA GLU A 180 9.74 -12.41 -14.44
C GLU A 180 8.40 -13.05 -14.09
N SER A 181 7.33 -12.43 -14.56
CA SER A 181 5.99 -12.97 -14.46
C SER A 181 5.18 -12.65 -15.71
N LYS A 182 4.23 -13.52 -16.04
CA LYS A 182 3.31 -13.31 -17.16
C LYS A 182 1.87 -13.57 -16.72
N PHE A 183 0.98 -12.76 -17.22
CA PHE A 183 -0.45 -13.01 -17.10
C PHE A 183 -1.18 -12.57 -18.37
N THR A 184 -2.37 -13.11 -18.57
CA THR A 184 -3.18 -12.84 -19.76
C THR A 184 -4.61 -12.53 -19.32
N GLN A 185 -5.18 -11.49 -19.91
CA GLN A 185 -6.58 -11.13 -19.73
C GLN A 185 -7.32 -11.25 -21.07
N LYS A 186 -8.51 -11.83 -21.04
CA LYS A 186 -9.42 -11.89 -22.18
C LYS A 186 -10.31 -10.66 -22.19
N PHE A 187 -10.55 -10.10 -23.36
CA PHE A 187 -11.51 -9.03 -23.53
C PHE A 187 -12.21 -9.12 -24.88
N THR A 188 -13.37 -8.54 -24.98
CA THR A 188 -14.20 -8.50 -26.19
C THR A 188 -14.40 -7.04 -26.60
N ILE A 189 -14.29 -6.77 -27.90
CA ILE A 189 -14.70 -5.49 -28.48
C ILE A 189 -16.09 -5.69 -29.09
N GLU A 190 -17.03 -4.85 -28.67
CA GLU A 190 -18.37 -4.74 -29.24
C GLU A 190 -18.48 -3.56 -30.21
N GLN A 191 -19.55 -3.57 -31.01
CA GLN A 191 -19.86 -2.49 -31.95
C GLN A 191 -20.23 -1.19 -31.24
#